data_6b9a8568bb7b2d02e13c06fc343af1bd
#
_entry.id   6b9a8568bb7b2d02e13c06fc343af1bd
#
_cell.length_a   1.000
_cell.length_b   1.000
_cell.length_c   1.000
_cell.angle_alpha   90.00
_cell.angle_beta   90.00
_cell.angle_gamma   90.00
#
_symmetry.space_group_name_H-M   'P 1'
#
loop_
_entity.id
_entity.type
_entity.pdbx_description
1 polymer ?
#
loop_
_entity_poly.entity_id
_entity_poly.type
_entity_poly.pdbx_seq_one_letter_code
_entity_poly.pdbx_strand_id
1 'polypeptide(L)'
;MYYLDPNQLKDEKVYVFASHGHGDHYNTTILTWKNNIPRIKYLLSSDFNRYPEGATLISPGQVVGVDDIKVRAYPSTDAGVAYSVYVEGKHIYFAGDNGFWNWEGKRPEDEYINKDLATVDKQVPMDIAFQVCDPKANGVGDGGVGIFAVTFQPKLLVPIHLRGEYEFLKSVELKLKERGFKNKFWAIPQRCASTTF
;
A
#
# COMPACT_ATOMS: atom_id res chain seq x y z
N MET A 1 20.72 2.41 9.33
CA MET A 1 19.62 2.52 8.35
C MET A 1 19.75 1.36 7.40
N TYR A 2 18.79 0.42 7.39
CA TYR A 2 18.83 -0.71 6.48
C TYR A 2 18.23 -0.25 5.15
N TYR A 3 19.03 -0.22 4.10
CA TYR A 3 18.58 -0.02 2.74
C TYR A 3 18.58 -1.38 2.04
N LEU A 4 17.61 -1.60 1.17
CA LEU A 4 17.71 -2.67 0.21
C LEU A 4 18.97 -2.42 -0.66
N ASP A 5 19.88 -3.38 -0.70
CA ASP A 5 21.05 -3.31 -1.60
C ASP A 5 20.60 -3.76 -3.00
N PRO A 6 20.58 -2.88 -3.99
CA PRO A 6 20.15 -3.23 -5.34
C PRO A 6 21.04 -4.31 -5.99
N ASN A 7 22.28 -4.49 -5.54
CA ASN A 7 23.14 -5.55 -6.06
C ASN A 7 22.63 -6.95 -5.74
N GLN A 8 21.86 -7.12 -4.65
CA GLN A 8 21.22 -8.40 -4.31
C GLN A 8 20.11 -8.78 -5.28
N LEU A 9 19.61 -7.83 -6.06
CA LEU A 9 18.50 -7.99 -6.99
C LEU A 9 18.93 -7.95 -8.47
N LYS A 10 20.23 -7.96 -8.76
CA LYS A 10 20.79 -7.78 -10.11
C LYS A 10 20.27 -8.79 -11.14
N ASP A 11 19.99 -10.02 -10.70
CA ASP A 11 19.52 -11.13 -11.54
C ASP A 11 17.99 -11.30 -11.48
N GLU A 12 17.30 -10.43 -10.72
CA GLU A 12 15.85 -10.52 -10.51
C GLU A 12 15.06 -9.62 -11.47
N LYS A 13 13.79 -9.94 -11.66
CA LYS A 13 12.79 -9.07 -12.26
C LYS A 13 12.21 -8.19 -11.16
N VAL A 14 12.44 -6.89 -11.21
CA VAL A 14 12.07 -5.98 -10.13
C VAL A 14 11.03 -4.98 -10.61
N TYR A 15 9.91 -4.89 -9.92
CA TYR A 15 8.87 -3.90 -10.14
C TYR A 15 8.83 -2.92 -8.98
N VAL A 16 9.09 -1.65 -9.26
CA VAL A 16 9.08 -0.56 -8.28
C VAL A 16 7.80 0.23 -8.41
N PHE A 17 7.05 0.31 -7.33
CA PHE A 17 5.82 1.09 -7.25
C PHE A 17 6.03 2.32 -6.37
N ALA A 18 5.46 3.45 -6.79
CA ALA A 18 5.29 4.60 -5.92
C ALA A 18 3.89 5.20 -6.16
N SER A 19 3.16 5.41 -5.07
CA SER A 19 1.77 5.86 -5.09
C SER A 19 1.60 7.33 -5.43
N HIS A 20 2.55 8.18 -4.99
CA HIS A 20 2.54 9.63 -5.20
C HIS A 20 3.89 10.25 -4.84
N GLY A 21 4.04 11.56 -5.11
CA GLY A 21 5.31 12.29 -5.04
C GLY A 21 5.69 12.89 -3.69
N HIS A 22 4.98 12.63 -2.58
CA HIS A 22 5.39 13.11 -1.27
C HIS A 22 6.72 12.48 -0.83
N GLY A 23 7.53 13.23 -0.06
CA GLY A 23 8.90 12.85 0.27
C GLY A 23 9.05 11.63 1.18
N ASP A 24 8.00 11.19 1.86
CA ASP A 24 7.94 9.96 2.64
C ASP A 24 7.50 8.74 1.82
N HIS A 25 6.99 8.94 0.58
CA HIS A 25 6.58 7.89 -0.34
C HIS A 25 7.50 7.74 -1.55
N TYR A 26 8.29 8.76 -1.88
CA TYR A 26 9.16 8.75 -3.04
C TYR A 26 10.56 9.27 -2.73
N ASN A 27 11.55 8.39 -2.87
CA ASN A 27 12.95 8.76 -2.76
C ASN A 27 13.66 8.52 -4.10
N THR A 28 14.28 9.58 -4.65
CA THR A 28 14.95 9.53 -5.95
C THR A 28 16.13 8.55 -6.01
N THR A 29 16.61 8.03 -4.88
CA THR A 29 17.62 6.97 -4.84
C THR A 29 17.18 5.74 -5.63
N ILE A 30 15.88 5.41 -5.67
CA ILE A 30 15.37 4.28 -6.46
C ILE A 30 15.67 4.41 -7.96
N LEU A 31 15.87 5.64 -8.46
CA LEU A 31 16.16 5.89 -9.86
C LEU A 31 17.57 5.40 -10.26
N THR A 32 18.48 5.32 -9.29
CA THR A 32 19.84 4.81 -9.52
C THR A 32 19.89 3.29 -9.61
N TRP A 33 18.85 2.59 -9.15
CA TRP A 33 18.82 1.13 -9.11
C TRP A 33 18.87 0.48 -10.51
N LYS A 34 18.41 1.19 -11.54
CA LYS A 34 18.52 0.72 -12.93
C LYS A 34 19.96 0.45 -13.38
N ASN A 35 20.96 1.05 -12.70
CA ASN A 35 22.37 0.82 -13.01
C ASN A 35 22.85 -0.56 -12.52
N ASN A 36 22.16 -1.14 -11.55
CA ASN A 36 22.49 -2.43 -10.94
C ASN A 36 21.51 -3.53 -11.29
N ILE A 37 20.26 -3.18 -11.64
CA ILE A 37 19.16 -4.12 -11.90
C ILE A 37 18.69 -3.94 -13.34
N PRO A 38 19.21 -4.72 -14.30
CA PRO A 38 18.88 -4.56 -15.72
C PRO A 38 17.40 -4.80 -16.05
N ARG A 39 16.71 -5.65 -15.26
CA ARG A 39 15.30 -6.00 -15.46
C ARG A 39 14.36 -5.25 -14.52
N ILE A 40 14.70 -3.98 -14.17
CA ILE A 40 13.84 -3.13 -13.33
C ILE A 40 12.78 -2.42 -14.17
N LYS A 41 11.57 -2.36 -13.63
CA LYS A 41 10.46 -1.58 -14.18
C LYS A 41 9.91 -0.64 -13.10
N TYR A 42 9.57 0.57 -13.50
CA TYR A 42 8.98 1.57 -12.60
C TYR A 42 7.52 1.79 -12.98
N LEU A 43 6.62 1.59 -12.03
CA LEU A 43 5.18 1.82 -12.16
C LEU A 43 4.80 2.90 -11.14
N LEU A 44 4.55 4.09 -11.65
CA LEU A 44 4.40 5.29 -10.83
C LEU A 44 3.03 5.91 -11.08
N SER A 45 2.50 6.62 -10.11
CA SER A 45 1.32 7.45 -10.34
C SER A 45 1.59 8.53 -11.39
N SER A 46 0.57 8.92 -12.12
CA SER A 46 0.68 9.94 -13.19
C SER A 46 0.92 11.37 -12.69
N ASP A 47 0.87 11.61 -11.37
CA ASP A 47 1.16 12.91 -10.76
C ASP A 47 2.65 13.20 -10.56
N PHE A 48 3.53 12.23 -10.87
CA PHE A 48 4.97 12.44 -10.78
C PHE A 48 5.51 13.41 -11.83
N ASN A 49 6.28 14.40 -11.38
CA ASN A 49 6.97 15.36 -12.25
C ASN A 49 8.37 14.90 -12.68
N ARG A 50 8.96 13.94 -11.94
CA ARG A 50 10.29 13.38 -12.23
C ARG A 50 10.23 11.86 -12.09
N TYR A 51 10.57 11.19 -13.17
CA TYR A 51 10.57 9.74 -13.26
C TYR A 51 11.64 9.26 -14.25
N PRO A 52 12.12 8.01 -14.14
CA PRO A 52 13.12 7.49 -15.06
C PRO A 52 12.51 7.27 -16.44
N GLU A 53 13.34 7.38 -17.47
CA GLU A 53 12.94 6.97 -18.81
C GLU A 53 12.46 5.52 -18.82
N GLY A 54 11.37 5.25 -19.54
CA GLY A 54 10.73 3.93 -19.59
C GLY A 54 9.83 3.61 -18.38
N ALA A 55 9.59 4.56 -17.47
CA ALA A 55 8.58 4.37 -16.42
C ALA A 55 7.17 4.30 -17.00
N THR A 56 6.34 3.44 -16.44
CA THR A 56 4.91 3.37 -16.74
C THR A 56 4.17 4.28 -15.76
N LEU A 57 3.59 5.36 -16.27
CA LEU A 57 2.73 6.25 -15.48
C LEU A 57 1.30 5.74 -15.50
N ILE A 58 0.65 5.67 -14.32
CA ILE A 58 -0.67 5.08 -14.16
C ILE A 58 -1.59 6.07 -13.46
N SER A 59 -2.66 6.47 -14.14
CA SER A 59 -3.69 7.35 -13.59
C SER A 59 -4.76 6.57 -12.82
N PRO A 60 -5.48 7.23 -11.89
CA PRO A 60 -6.62 6.62 -11.21
C PRO A 60 -7.61 5.99 -12.21
N GLY A 61 -8.07 4.78 -11.94
CA GLY A 61 -9.01 4.02 -12.77
C GLY A 61 -8.37 3.21 -13.90
N GLN A 62 -7.10 3.45 -14.23
CA GLN A 62 -6.43 2.70 -15.29
C GLN A 62 -6.07 1.25 -14.88
N VAL A 63 -6.03 0.40 -15.90
CA VAL A 63 -5.51 -0.98 -15.81
C VAL A 63 -4.42 -1.13 -16.86
N VAL A 64 -3.24 -1.57 -16.42
CA VAL A 64 -2.08 -1.77 -17.31
C VAL A 64 -1.51 -3.16 -17.14
N GLY A 65 -0.99 -3.74 -18.22
CA GLY A 65 -0.16 -4.94 -18.21
C GLY A 65 1.29 -4.56 -18.42
N VAL A 66 2.19 -5.06 -17.59
CA VAL A 66 3.64 -4.88 -17.74
C VAL A 66 4.31 -6.25 -17.55
N ASP A 67 4.91 -6.77 -18.60
CA ASP A 67 5.44 -8.12 -18.63
C ASP A 67 4.37 -9.17 -18.19
N ASP A 68 4.59 -9.83 -17.06
CA ASP A 68 3.75 -10.88 -16.47
C ASP A 68 2.84 -10.39 -15.34
N ILE A 69 2.84 -9.10 -15.06
CA ILE A 69 1.96 -8.52 -14.04
C ILE A 69 0.82 -7.69 -14.66
N LYS A 70 -0.31 -7.67 -13.96
CA LYS A 70 -1.44 -6.77 -14.25
C LYS A 70 -1.64 -5.85 -13.06
N VAL A 71 -1.73 -4.54 -13.33
CA VAL A 71 -1.86 -3.53 -12.30
C VAL A 71 -3.11 -2.70 -12.55
N ARG A 72 -3.91 -2.51 -11.51
CA ARG A 72 -5.03 -1.58 -11.50
C ARG A 72 -4.75 -0.46 -10.49
N ALA A 73 -4.93 0.78 -10.90
CA ALA A 73 -4.84 1.93 -10.01
C ALA A 73 -6.24 2.42 -9.59
N TYR A 74 -6.36 2.80 -8.33
CA TYR A 74 -7.57 3.39 -7.75
C TYR A 74 -7.27 4.82 -7.30
N PRO A 75 -8.28 5.71 -7.24
CA PRO A 75 -8.12 7.01 -6.59
C PRO A 75 -7.66 6.86 -5.15
N SER A 76 -6.79 7.75 -4.70
CA SER A 76 -6.39 7.87 -3.30
C SER A 76 -7.21 8.92 -2.58
N THR A 77 -7.29 8.85 -1.26
CA THR A 77 -7.96 9.83 -0.40
C THR A 77 -7.06 11.02 -0.05
N ASP A 78 -5.79 10.96 -0.40
CA ASP A 78 -4.83 12.06 -0.34
C ASP A 78 -4.29 12.34 -1.75
N ALA A 79 -3.08 11.91 -2.09
CA ALA A 79 -2.47 12.14 -3.39
C ALA A 79 -2.25 10.82 -4.14
N GLY A 80 -2.19 10.90 -5.47
CA GLY A 80 -1.84 9.80 -6.36
C GLY A 80 -2.84 8.65 -6.38
N VAL A 81 -2.36 7.42 -6.19
CA VAL A 81 -3.14 6.21 -6.39
C VAL A 81 -2.88 5.13 -5.34
N ALA A 82 -3.87 4.26 -5.13
CA ALA A 82 -3.67 2.92 -4.59
C ALA A 82 -3.55 1.91 -5.74
N TYR A 83 -2.89 0.79 -5.50
CA TYR A 83 -2.67 -0.25 -6.52
C TYR A 83 -3.24 -1.62 -6.11
N SER A 84 -3.86 -2.32 -7.06
CA SER A 84 -3.97 -3.77 -7.06
C SER A 84 -2.99 -4.35 -8.07
N VAL A 85 -2.12 -5.24 -7.61
CA VAL A 85 -1.11 -5.92 -8.41
C VAL A 85 -1.43 -7.41 -8.47
N TYR A 86 -1.57 -7.94 -9.67
CA TYR A 86 -1.80 -9.36 -9.92
C TYR A 86 -0.54 -9.96 -10.52
N VAL A 87 0.09 -10.86 -9.78
CA VAL A 87 1.37 -11.49 -10.14
C VAL A 87 1.38 -12.93 -9.64
N GLU A 88 1.79 -13.88 -10.49
CA GLU A 88 1.92 -15.31 -10.12
C GLU A 88 0.67 -15.90 -9.43
N GLY A 89 -0.52 -15.50 -9.86
CA GLY A 89 -1.79 -15.94 -9.26
C GLY A 89 -2.10 -15.32 -7.89
N LYS A 90 -1.33 -14.34 -7.45
CA LYS A 90 -1.56 -13.59 -6.21
C LYS A 90 -2.14 -12.21 -6.50
N HIS A 91 -2.97 -11.73 -5.58
CA HIS A 91 -3.50 -10.38 -5.57
C HIS A 91 -2.91 -9.60 -4.38
N ILE A 92 -2.12 -8.58 -4.68
CA ILE A 92 -1.50 -7.69 -3.70
C ILE A 92 -2.14 -6.32 -3.82
N TYR A 93 -2.66 -5.80 -2.72
CA TYR A 93 -3.15 -4.42 -2.63
C TYR A 93 -2.14 -3.55 -1.89
N PHE A 94 -1.87 -2.36 -2.43
CA PHE A 94 -1.02 -1.34 -1.83
C PHE A 94 -1.76 -0.01 -1.79
N ALA A 95 -2.10 0.44 -0.59
CA ALA A 95 -2.95 1.61 -0.38
C ALA A 95 -2.27 2.93 -0.80
N GLY A 96 -0.92 3.03 -0.75
CA GLY A 96 -0.31 4.35 -0.69
C GLY A 96 -0.89 5.13 0.49
N ASP A 97 -1.46 6.30 0.24
CA ASP A 97 -2.18 7.10 1.23
C ASP A 97 -3.71 7.04 1.07
N ASN A 98 -4.21 5.97 0.45
CA ASN A 98 -5.66 5.70 0.46
C ASN A 98 -6.10 5.21 1.84
N GLY A 99 -6.32 6.14 2.77
CA GLY A 99 -6.66 5.91 4.16
C GLY A 99 -7.89 6.69 4.62
N PHE A 100 -8.36 6.38 5.81
CA PHE A 100 -9.42 7.14 6.48
C PHE A 100 -8.82 8.32 7.24
N TRP A 101 -8.61 9.42 6.53
CA TRP A 101 -8.12 10.66 7.12
C TRP A 101 -9.26 11.42 7.77
N ASN A 102 -9.23 11.56 9.09
CA ASN A 102 -10.26 12.24 9.88
C ASN A 102 -9.65 13.26 10.85
N TRP A 103 -8.83 14.16 10.30
CA TRP A 103 -8.07 15.15 11.07
C TRP A 103 -8.92 16.04 12.00
N GLU A 104 -10.17 16.30 11.61
CA GLU A 104 -11.12 17.10 12.39
C GLU A 104 -12.02 16.27 13.30
N GLY A 105 -11.94 14.93 13.24
CA GLY A 105 -12.82 14.04 14.01
C GLY A 105 -14.29 14.04 13.56
N LYS A 106 -14.58 14.57 12.36
CA LYS A 106 -15.96 14.78 11.87
C LYS A 106 -16.33 13.94 10.67
N ARG A 107 -15.35 13.26 10.03
CA ARG A 107 -15.62 12.44 8.83
C ARG A 107 -16.35 11.15 9.21
N PRO A 108 -17.54 10.88 8.66
CA PRO A 108 -18.26 9.64 8.95
C PRO A 108 -17.59 8.42 8.30
N GLU A 109 -17.64 7.27 8.96
CA GLU A 109 -17.07 6.01 8.43
C GLU A 109 -17.76 5.56 7.13
N ASP A 110 -19.08 5.79 7.02
CA ASP A 110 -19.86 5.43 5.84
C ASP A 110 -19.48 6.25 4.60
N GLU A 111 -19.01 7.46 4.75
CA GLU A 111 -18.44 8.23 3.63
C GLU A 111 -17.21 7.53 3.06
N TYR A 112 -16.29 7.10 3.91
CA TYR A 112 -15.10 6.37 3.47
C TYR A 112 -15.46 5.03 2.80
N ILE A 113 -16.42 4.30 3.35
CA ILE A 113 -16.89 3.04 2.80
C ILE A 113 -17.53 3.23 1.42
N ASN A 114 -18.45 4.21 1.31
CA ASN A 114 -19.32 4.34 0.14
C ASN A 114 -18.69 5.16 -0.97
N LYS A 115 -17.70 5.99 -0.69
CA LYS A 115 -17.05 6.85 -1.66
C LYS A 115 -15.66 6.33 -2.04
N ASP A 116 -14.79 6.15 -1.07
CA ASP A 116 -13.38 5.84 -1.35
C ASP A 116 -13.16 4.34 -1.55
N LEU A 117 -13.58 3.50 -0.60
CA LEU A 117 -13.45 2.05 -0.73
C LEU A 117 -14.39 1.43 -1.76
N ALA A 118 -15.45 2.14 -2.16
CA ALA A 118 -16.35 1.68 -3.22
C ALA A 118 -15.64 1.56 -4.58
N THR A 119 -14.57 2.31 -4.81
CA THR A 119 -13.78 2.24 -6.04
C THR A 119 -12.92 0.97 -6.13
N VAL A 120 -12.58 0.39 -4.98
CA VAL A 120 -11.73 -0.81 -4.90
C VAL A 120 -12.55 -2.06 -5.19
N ASP A 121 -12.02 -2.92 -6.06
CA ASP A 121 -12.71 -4.14 -6.47
C ASP A 121 -12.86 -5.13 -5.30
N LYS A 122 -14.11 -5.40 -4.92
CA LYS A 122 -14.46 -6.32 -3.82
C LYS A 122 -14.61 -7.78 -4.27
N GLN A 123 -14.66 -8.03 -5.57
CA GLN A 123 -14.93 -9.38 -6.10
C GLN A 123 -13.68 -10.27 -6.11
N VAL A 124 -12.50 -9.66 -6.13
CA VAL A 124 -11.24 -10.41 -6.16
C VAL A 124 -10.61 -10.44 -4.78
N PRO A 125 -10.54 -11.60 -4.13
CA PRO A 125 -9.91 -11.75 -2.82
C PRO A 125 -8.45 -11.26 -2.84
N MET A 126 -8.05 -10.51 -1.81
CA MET A 126 -6.67 -10.04 -1.64
C MET A 126 -5.86 -11.07 -0.86
N ASP A 127 -4.72 -11.48 -1.42
CA ASP A 127 -3.77 -12.33 -0.69
C ASP A 127 -3.00 -11.50 0.35
N ILE A 128 -2.51 -10.33 -0.05
CA ILE A 128 -1.80 -9.39 0.83
C ILE A 128 -2.38 -7.99 0.62
N ALA A 129 -2.64 -7.27 1.70
CA ALA A 129 -2.99 -5.86 1.65
C ALA A 129 -2.08 -5.03 2.55
N PHE A 130 -1.42 -4.03 1.97
CA PHE A 130 -0.70 -2.98 2.69
C PHE A 130 -1.64 -1.80 2.86
N GLN A 131 -2.11 -1.56 4.11
CA GLN A 131 -3.13 -0.56 4.40
C GLN A 131 -2.66 0.47 5.42
N VAL A 132 -3.04 1.72 5.20
CA VAL A 132 -2.74 2.84 6.11
C VAL A 132 -3.26 2.56 7.51
N CYS A 133 -2.36 2.71 8.49
CA CYS A 133 -2.62 2.59 9.92
C CYS A 133 -1.82 3.65 10.67
N ASP A 134 -2.19 4.94 10.49
CA ASP A 134 -1.43 6.07 11.03
C ASP A 134 -1.82 6.35 12.49
N PRO A 135 -0.88 6.27 13.45
CA PRO A 135 -1.18 6.52 14.86
C PRO A 135 -1.60 7.98 15.15
N LYS A 136 -1.30 8.91 14.24
CA LYS A 136 -1.63 10.34 14.39
C LYS A 136 -2.95 10.76 13.74
N ALA A 137 -3.62 9.86 13.03
CA ALA A 137 -4.91 10.15 12.41
C ALA A 137 -6.05 10.23 13.45
N ASN A 138 -5.95 11.17 14.40
CA ASN A 138 -6.96 11.56 15.41
C ASN A 138 -7.64 10.38 16.16
N GLY A 139 -6.85 9.47 16.72
CA GLY A 139 -7.37 8.32 17.47
C GLY A 139 -8.11 7.29 16.63
N VAL A 140 -8.15 7.47 15.32
CA VAL A 140 -8.75 6.55 14.33
C VAL A 140 -7.70 5.87 13.46
N GLY A 141 -6.44 5.86 13.89
CA GLY A 141 -5.39 5.12 13.19
C GLY A 141 -5.75 3.64 13.02
N ASP A 142 -6.52 3.12 13.95
CA ASP A 142 -7.15 1.81 13.89
C ASP A 142 -8.51 1.81 13.16
N GLY A 143 -9.18 2.96 13.03
CA GLY A 143 -10.49 3.08 12.38
C GLY A 143 -10.42 2.74 10.90
N GLY A 144 -9.56 3.42 10.15
CA GLY A 144 -9.43 3.23 8.71
C GLY A 144 -8.97 1.82 8.33
N VAL A 145 -7.94 1.30 9.00
CA VAL A 145 -7.47 -0.09 8.79
C VAL A 145 -8.54 -1.10 9.22
N GLY A 146 -9.32 -0.80 10.27
CA GLY A 146 -10.42 -1.64 10.73
C GLY A 146 -11.55 -1.73 9.72
N ILE A 147 -11.99 -0.60 9.16
CA ILE A 147 -13.01 -0.55 8.11
C ILE A 147 -12.55 -1.33 6.88
N PHE A 148 -11.33 -1.10 6.42
CA PHE A 148 -10.76 -1.82 5.30
C PHE A 148 -10.71 -3.33 5.54
N ALA A 149 -10.20 -3.73 6.71
CA ALA A 149 -10.05 -5.14 7.09
C ALA A 149 -11.38 -5.91 7.03
N VAL A 150 -12.45 -5.36 7.60
CA VAL A 150 -13.76 -6.04 7.60
C VAL A 150 -14.46 -6.00 6.26
N THR A 151 -14.18 -4.98 5.45
CA THR A 151 -14.75 -4.83 4.10
C THR A 151 -14.17 -5.82 3.11
N PHE A 152 -12.84 -6.01 3.13
CA PHE A 152 -12.12 -6.80 2.12
C PHE A 152 -11.62 -8.15 2.62
N GLN A 153 -11.48 -8.35 3.92
CA GLN A 153 -10.99 -9.59 4.53
C GLN A 153 -9.71 -10.14 3.84
N PRO A 154 -8.64 -9.34 3.64
CA PRO A 154 -7.42 -9.84 3.02
C PRO A 154 -6.83 -11.00 3.83
N LYS A 155 -6.17 -11.98 3.17
CA LYS A 155 -5.57 -13.12 3.86
C LYS A 155 -4.45 -12.70 4.82
N LEU A 156 -3.64 -11.71 4.38
CA LEU A 156 -2.65 -11.04 5.20
C LEU A 156 -2.85 -9.53 5.12
N LEU A 157 -3.06 -8.89 6.26
CA LEU A 157 -3.11 -7.44 6.40
C LEU A 157 -1.81 -6.92 7.01
N VAL A 158 -1.14 -6.03 6.29
CA VAL A 158 0.13 -5.40 6.67
C VAL A 158 -0.12 -3.91 6.89
N PRO A 159 0.02 -3.40 8.13
CA PRO A 159 -0.13 -1.98 8.38
C PRO A 159 1.07 -1.19 7.85
N ILE A 160 0.80 -0.07 7.20
CA ILE A 160 1.80 0.88 6.72
C ILE A 160 1.53 2.28 7.30
N HIS A 161 2.41 3.25 7.02
CA HIS A 161 2.31 4.63 7.50
C HIS A 161 2.41 4.76 9.04
N LEU A 162 3.26 3.93 9.67
CA LEU A 162 3.35 3.77 11.12
C LEU A 162 4.17 4.88 11.82
N ARG A 163 4.80 5.78 11.08
CA ARG A 163 5.66 6.88 11.60
C ARG A 163 6.75 6.43 12.59
N GLY A 164 7.13 5.14 12.53
CA GLY A 164 8.10 4.54 13.45
C GLY A 164 7.50 4.06 14.78
N GLU A 165 6.22 4.16 14.95
CA GLU A 165 5.49 3.66 16.12
C GLU A 165 4.97 2.25 15.82
N TYR A 166 5.28 1.27 16.66
CA TYR A 166 4.92 -0.14 16.45
C TYR A 166 4.11 -0.73 17.60
N GLU A 167 4.31 -0.23 18.82
CA GLU A 167 3.70 -0.81 20.04
C GLU A 167 2.17 -0.76 20.04
N PHE A 168 1.57 0.28 19.40
CA PHE A 168 0.11 0.40 19.34
C PHE A 168 -0.54 -0.68 18.46
N LEU A 169 0.21 -1.35 17.59
CA LEU A 169 -0.31 -2.38 16.70
C LEU A 169 -0.90 -3.57 17.43
N LYS A 170 -0.46 -3.84 18.67
CA LYS A 170 -1.06 -4.88 19.53
C LYS A 170 -2.51 -4.55 19.87
N SER A 171 -2.79 -3.28 20.16
CA SER A 171 -4.16 -2.83 20.42
C SER A 171 -5.01 -2.81 19.15
N VAL A 172 -4.41 -2.45 18.01
CA VAL A 172 -5.07 -2.51 16.70
C VAL A 172 -5.51 -3.95 16.39
N GLU A 173 -4.63 -4.93 16.58
CA GLU A 173 -4.96 -6.35 16.34
C GLU A 173 -6.17 -6.81 17.14
N LEU A 174 -6.27 -6.42 18.41
CA LEU A 174 -7.43 -6.74 19.26
C LEU A 174 -8.71 -6.12 18.70
N LYS A 175 -8.68 -4.84 18.37
CA LYS A 175 -9.82 -4.12 17.79
C LYS A 175 -10.25 -4.69 16.44
N LEU A 176 -9.31 -5.14 15.61
CA LEU A 176 -9.62 -5.81 14.34
C LEU A 176 -10.42 -7.09 14.55
N LYS A 177 -10.04 -7.90 15.54
CA LYS A 177 -10.76 -9.12 15.92
C LYS A 177 -12.16 -8.80 16.44
N GLU A 178 -12.30 -7.79 17.30
CA GLU A 178 -13.59 -7.32 17.81
C GLU A 178 -14.51 -6.81 16.69
N ARG A 179 -13.97 -6.15 15.67
CA ARG A 179 -14.71 -5.71 14.47
C ARG A 179 -15.06 -6.86 13.50
N GLY A 180 -14.55 -8.08 13.72
CA GLY A 180 -14.85 -9.25 12.90
C GLY A 180 -13.86 -9.56 11.79
N PHE A 181 -12.63 -9.00 11.83
CA PHE A 181 -11.54 -9.42 10.96
C PHE A 181 -11.05 -10.81 11.38
N LYS A 182 -11.04 -11.77 10.44
CA LYS A 182 -10.83 -13.20 10.75
C LYS A 182 -9.45 -13.72 10.31
N ASN A 183 -8.74 -12.96 9.50
CA ASN A 183 -7.50 -13.39 8.87
C ASN A 183 -6.26 -12.86 9.61
N LYS A 184 -5.09 -13.04 9.02
CA LYS A 184 -3.81 -12.67 9.64
C LYS A 184 -3.58 -11.16 9.57
N PHE A 185 -3.37 -10.54 10.72
CA PHE A 185 -2.80 -9.20 10.85
C PHE A 185 -1.34 -9.32 11.27
N TRP A 186 -0.44 -8.68 10.54
CA TRP A 186 0.96 -8.66 10.93
C TRP A 186 1.26 -7.42 11.77
N ALA A 187 1.17 -7.54 13.07
CA ALA A 187 1.63 -6.52 14.00
C ALA A 187 3.17 -6.42 13.94
N ILE A 188 3.67 -5.63 13.00
CA ILE A 188 5.10 -5.45 12.73
C ILE A 188 5.80 -5.06 14.04
N PRO A 189 6.78 -5.85 14.54
CA PRO A 189 7.38 -5.59 15.86
C PRO A 189 8.38 -4.44 15.83
N GLN A 190 9.00 -4.20 14.70
CA GLN A 190 10.04 -3.19 14.51
C GLN A 190 10.33 -2.93 13.04
N ARG A 191 11.08 -1.88 12.78
CA ARG A 191 11.56 -1.57 11.43
C ARG A 191 12.37 -2.73 10.85
N CYS A 192 12.22 -2.99 9.56
CA CYS A 192 12.90 -4.05 8.81
C CYS A 192 12.63 -5.48 9.33
N ALA A 193 11.54 -5.70 10.06
CA ALA A 193 11.07 -7.04 10.35
C ALA A 193 10.64 -7.75 9.05
N SER A 194 10.75 -9.08 9.05
CA SER A 194 10.30 -9.94 7.95
C SER A 194 9.37 -11.03 8.47
N THR A 195 8.48 -11.52 7.61
CA THR A 195 7.61 -12.66 7.90
C THR A 195 7.41 -13.49 6.64
N THR A 196 7.08 -14.76 6.82
CA THR A 196 6.62 -15.65 5.75
C THR A 196 5.11 -15.81 5.81
N PHE A 197 4.51 -15.98 4.64
CA PHE A 197 3.05 -16.02 4.49
C PHE A 197 2.64 -17.08 3.45
#